data_759374497e744abea4d0a6010353ffb8
#
_entry.id   759374497e744abea4d0a6010353ffb8
#
_cell.length_a   1.000
_cell.length_b   1.000
_cell.length_c   1.000
_cell.angle_alpha   90.00
_cell.angle_beta   90.00
_cell.angle_gamma   90.00
#
_symmetry.space_group_name_H-M   'P 1'
#
loop_
_entity.id
_entity.type
_entity.pdbx_description
1 polymer ?
#
loop_
_entity_poly.entity_id
_entity_poly.type
_entity_poly.pdbx_seq_one_letter_code
_entity_poly.pdbx_strand_id
1 'polypeptide(L)'
;KVRQALAELQYLIPEDKQASIDVLDPEMEQILADELNVKKVSNVSEFLNRNGWAQADVVALDLVLTPELQKEGLARELERQVQDLRKKSGLQIGELVDLYYTTTDEELADIAATMLDRKKTFINQVKTSLEVEADFEAQATVDGKPIWLGLLKI
;
A
#
# COMPACT_ATOMS: atom_id res chain seq x y z
N LYS A 1 4.47 11.87 2.60
CA LYS A 1 4.06 11.01 3.72
C LYS A 1 3.44 9.74 3.15
N VAL A 2 4.04 8.60 3.42
CA VAL A 2 3.56 7.29 2.98
C VAL A 2 2.23 6.97 3.67
N ARG A 3 1.24 6.46 2.92
CA ARG A 3 0.01 5.92 3.50
C ARG A 3 0.32 4.53 4.05
N GLN A 4 0.41 4.44 5.36
CA GLN A 4 0.62 3.17 6.04
C GLN A 4 -0.68 2.36 6.09
N ALA A 5 -0.61 1.06 5.81
CA ALA A 5 -1.66 0.13 6.14
C ALA A 5 -1.64 -0.12 7.66
N LEU A 6 -2.81 -0.28 8.27
CA LEU A 6 -2.94 -0.63 9.69
C LEU A 6 -3.42 -2.08 9.82
N ALA A 7 -3.15 -2.70 10.96
CA ALA A 7 -3.45 -4.11 11.15
C ALA A 7 -4.95 -4.38 11.27
N GLU A 8 -5.65 -3.68 12.16
CA GLU A 8 -7.04 -3.99 12.48
C GLU A 8 -7.84 -2.72 12.84
N LEU A 9 -9.10 -2.70 12.40
CA LEU A 9 -10.14 -1.84 12.92
C LEU A 9 -11.20 -2.72 13.58
N GLN A 10 -11.56 -2.39 14.81
CA GLN A 10 -12.69 -3.00 15.52
C GLN A 10 -13.85 -2.03 15.59
N TYR A 11 -15.07 -2.54 15.47
CA TYR A 11 -16.28 -1.77 15.70
C TYR A 11 -17.22 -2.50 16.65
N LEU A 12 -18.04 -1.72 17.36
CA LEU A 12 -19.11 -2.27 18.17
C LEU A 12 -20.44 -1.63 17.79
N ILE A 13 -21.51 -2.38 17.95
CA ILE A 13 -22.87 -1.90 17.82
C ILE A 13 -23.38 -1.64 19.24
N PRO A 14 -23.73 -0.38 19.59
CA PRO A 14 -24.24 -0.06 20.91
C PRO A 14 -25.51 -0.88 21.25
N GLU A 15 -25.66 -1.26 22.51
CA GLU A 15 -26.77 -2.12 22.98
C GLU A 15 -28.14 -1.58 22.60
N ASP A 16 -28.33 -0.26 22.67
CA ASP A 16 -29.56 0.42 22.29
C ASP A 16 -29.89 0.34 20.79
N LYS A 17 -28.93 -0.05 19.96
CA LYS A 17 -29.04 -0.15 18.50
C LYS A 17 -28.96 -1.57 17.95
N GLN A 18 -28.62 -2.57 18.77
CA GLN A 18 -28.48 -3.97 18.34
C GLN A 18 -29.75 -4.57 17.72
N ALA A 19 -30.93 -4.07 18.08
CA ALA A 19 -32.20 -4.51 17.51
C ALA A 19 -32.49 -3.93 16.11
N SER A 20 -31.76 -2.90 15.68
CA SER A 20 -32.03 -2.15 14.45
C SER A 20 -30.84 -2.07 13.47
N ILE A 21 -29.68 -2.53 13.91
CA ILE A 21 -28.46 -2.53 13.10
C ILE A 21 -27.88 -3.94 13.11
N ASP A 22 -27.75 -4.55 11.93
CA ASP A 22 -27.09 -5.83 11.78
C ASP A 22 -25.55 -5.68 11.81
N VAL A 23 -24.89 -6.73 12.28
CA VAL A 23 -23.44 -6.85 12.12
C VAL A 23 -23.13 -6.90 10.62
N LEU A 24 -22.07 -6.22 10.21
CA LEU A 24 -21.65 -6.24 8.82
C LEU A 24 -21.33 -7.67 8.39
N ASP A 25 -21.77 -8.04 7.20
CA ASP A 25 -21.37 -9.31 6.62
C ASP A 25 -19.88 -9.29 6.21
N PRO A 26 -19.25 -10.44 5.99
CA PRO A 26 -17.82 -10.51 5.66
C PRO A 26 -17.44 -9.74 4.38
N GLU A 27 -18.34 -9.61 3.41
CA GLU A 27 -18.10 -8.87 2.18
C GLU A 27 -18.04 -7.36 2.46
N MET A 28 -18.95 -6.86 3.29
CA MET A 28 -18.95 -5.46 3.72
C MET A 28 -17.73 -5.13 4.61
N GLU A 29 -17.34 -6.03 5.51
CA GLU A 29 -16.13 -5.86 6.30
C GLU A 29 -14.89 -5.79 5.40
N GLN A 30 -14.81 -6.61 4.34
CA GLN A 30 -13.70 -6.56 3.38
C GLN A 30 -13.70 -5.25 2.59
N ILE A 31 -14.85 -4.78 2.13
CA ILE A 31 -14.95 -3.48 1.44
C ILE A 31 -14.45 -2.35 2.34
N LEU A 32 -14.86 -2.33 3.61
CA LEU A 32 -14.38 -1.35 4.57
C LEU A 32 -12.88 -1.47 4.83
N ALA A 33 -12.36 -2.69 4.92
CA ALA A 33 -10.93 -2.92 5.10
C ALA A 33 -10.12 -2.31 3.96
N ASP A 34 -10.56 -2.50 2.73
CA ASP A 34 -9.90 -1.97 1.53
C ASP A 34 -9.98 -0.44 1.47
N GLU A 35 -11.15 0.14 1.72
CA GLU A 35 -11.36 1.60 1.70
C GLU A 35 -10.57 2.32 2.81
N LEU A 36 -10.52 1.75 4.00
CA LEU A 36 -9.84 2.33 5.16
C LEU A 36 -8.35 1.98 5.21
N ASN A 37 -7.88 1.12 4.31
CA ASN A 37 -6.50 0.65 4.28
C ASN A 37 -6.07 -0.05 5.59
N VAL A 38 -6.93 -0.93 6.09
CA VAL A 38 -6.67 -1.83 7.21
C VAL A 38 -6.69 -3.28 6.72
N LYS A 39 -5.99 -4.18 7.41
CA LYS A 39 -5.93 -5.59 7.01
C LYS A 39 -7.19 -6.36 7.42
N LYS A 40 -7.85 -5.92 8.46
CA LYS A 40 -9.00 -6.59 9.01
C LYS A 40 -9.97 -5.59 9.63
N VAL A 41 -11.25 -5.83 9.43
CA VAL A 41 -12.34 -5.19 10.16
C VAL A 41 -13.05 -6.28 10.95
N SER A 42 -13.44 -6.03 12.19
CA SER A 42 -14.14 -7.01 13.01
C SER A 42 -15.12 -6.38 13.98
N ASN A 43 -16.27 -7.03 14.16
CA ASN A 43 -17.22 -6.68 15.21
C ASN A 43 -16.74 -7.22 16.56
N VAL A 44 -16.91 -6.43 17.60
CA VAL A 44 -16.59 -6.82 18.99
C VAL A 44 -17.72 -6.38 19.93
N SER A 45 -17.89 -7.08 21.03
CA SER A 45 -18.86 -6.71 22.06
C SER A 45 -18.34 -5.60 22.98
N GLU A 46 -17.04 -5.50 23.15
CA GLU A 46 -16.37 -4.48 23.94
C GLU A 46 -14.96 -4.21 23.41
N PHE A 47 -14.45 -3.01 23.64
CA PHE A 47 -13.05 -2.70 23.34
C PHE A 47 -12.17 -3.03 24.54
N LEU A 48 -11.11 -3.81 24.26
CA LEU A 48 -10.06 -4.04 25.24
C LEU A 48 -9.07 -2.86 25.20
N ASN A 49 -8.77 -2.31 26.35
CA ASN A 49 -7.72 -1.28 26.44
C ASN A 49 -6.35 -1.88 26.16
N ARG A 50 -5.81 -1.63 24.97
CA ARG A 50 -4.53 -2.17 24.48
C ARG A 50 -3.57 -1.03 24.15
N ASN A 51 -2.30 -1.22 24.49
CA ASN A 51 -1.25 -0.29 24.05
C ASN A 51 -1.18 -0.24 22.52
N GLY A 52 -1.05 0.98 21.98
CA GLY A 52 -0.97 1.19 20.54
C GLY A 52 -2.32 1.25 19.83
N TRP A 53 -3.43 1.15 20.55
CA TRP A 53 -4.77 1.32 19.98
C TRP A 53 -5.31 2.72 20.25
N ALA A 54 -5.91 3.33 19.23
CA ALA A 54 -6.75 4.51 19.38
C ALA A 54 -8.21 4.06 19.41
N GLN A 55 -8.98 4.62 20.35
CA GLN A 55 -10.38 4.27 20.57
C GLN A 55 -11.26 5.50 20.54
N ALA A 56 -12.41 5.39 19.89
CA ALA A 56 -13.52 6.33 19.93
C ALA A 56 -14.81 5.56 20.25
N ASP A 57 -15.96 6.24 20.30
CA ASP A 57 -17.22 5.70 20.84
C ASP A 57 -17.58 4.29 20.36
N VAL A 58 -17.51 4.06 19.05
CA VAL A 58 -17.94 2.80 18.42
C VAL A 58 -16.87 2.13 17.57
N VAL A 59 -15.64 2.68 17.55
CA VAL A 59 -14.53 2.13 16.77
C VAL A 59 -13.23 2.16 17.56
N ALA A 60 -12.38 1.17 17.33
CA ALA A 60 -11.01 1.13 17.81
C ALA A 60 -10.08 0.75 16.66
N LEU A 61 -8.90 1.33 16.61
CA LEU A 61 -7.94 1.19 15.53
C LEU A 61 -6.58 0.81 16.09
N ASP A 62 -6.00 -0.27 15.57
CA ASP A 62 -4.63 -0.68 15.89
C ASP A 62 -3.64 0.24 15.14
N LEU A 63 -2.88 1.02 15.90
CA LEU A 63 -1.88 1.95 15.38
C LEU A 63 -0.46 1.38 15.40
N VAL A 64 -0.29 0.14 15.84
CA VAL A 64 1.02 -0.53 15.86
C VAL A 64 1.44 -0.87 14.43
N LEU A 65 2.53 -0.25 13.98
CA LEU A 65 3.12 -0.53 12.67
C LEU A 65 4.13 -1.65 12.80
N THR A 66 3.81 -2.82 12.26
CA THR A 66 4.78 -3.91 12.13
C THR A 66 5.77 -3.64 10.98
N PRO A 67 6.96 -4.26 10.99
CA PRO A 67 7.89 -4.15 9.86
C PRO A 67 7.27 -4.52 8.51
N GLU A 68 6.39 -5.53 8.51
CA GLU A 68 5.66 -5.97 7.30
C GLU A 68 4.72 -4.87 6.78
N LEU A 69 3.95 -4.24 7.68
CA LEU A 69 3.07 -3.13 7.30
C LEU A 69 3.86 -1.91 6.80
N GLN A 70 5.03 -1.65 7.37
CA GLN A 70 5.93 -0.61 6.90
C GLN A 70 6.42 -0.91 5.47
N LYS A 71 6.89 -2.14 5.21
CA LYS A 71 7.32 -2.57 3.87
C LYS A 71 6.19 -2.47 2.84
N GLU A 72 4.97 -2.88 3.20
CA GLU A 72 3.81 -2.73 2.32
C GLU A 72 3.50 -1.25 2.02
N GLY A 73 3.64 -0.38 3.00
CA GLY A 73 3.50 1.06 2.79
C GLY A 73 4.51 1.60 1.78
N LEU A 74 5.78 1.18 1.90
CA LEU A 74 6.84 1.54 0.97
C LEU A 74 6.59 0.99 -0.42
N ALA A 75 6.13 -0.27 -0.54
CA ALA A 75 5.78 -0.89 -1.82
C ALA A 75 4.67 -0.11 -2.55
N ARG A 76 3.59 0.26 -1.84
CA ARG A 76 2.50 1.07 -2.40
C ARG A 76 2.97 2.45 -2.85
N GLU A 77 3.85 3.09 -2.09
CA GLU A 77 4.40 4.38 -2.48
C GLU A 77 5.29 4.24 -3.72
N LEU A 78 6.10 3.18 -3.82
CA LEU A 78 6.88 2.88 -5.01
C LEU A 78 5.98 2.62 -6.22
N GLU A 79 4.91 1.82 -6.08
CA GLU A 79 3.91 1.62 -7.14
C GLU A 79 3.32 2.95 -7.62
N ARG A 80 3.01 3.85 -6.69
CA ARG A 80 2.51 5.17 -7.02
C ARG A 80 3.53 5.97 -7.85
N GLN A 81 4.82 5.94 -7.47
CA GLN A 81 5.87 6.62 -8.24
C GLN A 81 6.00 6.04 -9.66
N VAL A 82 5.92 4.71 -9.81
CA VAL A 82 5.93 4.05 -11.11
C VAL A 82 4.71 4.48 -11.94
N GLN A 83 3.51 4.51 -11.36
CA GLN A 83 2.30 4.96 -12.07
C GLN A 83 2.38 6.45 -12.46
N ASP A 84 2.93 7.29 -11.60
CA ASP A 84 3.15 8.71 -11.90
C ASP A 84 4.13 8.87 -13.08
N LEU A 85 5.21 8.07 -13.13
CA LEU A 85 6.14 8.08 -14.25
C LEU A 85 5.45 7.61 -15.53
N ARG A 86 4.70 6.50 -15.50
CA ARG A 86 3.92 6.02 -16.65
C ARG A 86 2.98 7.09 -17.20
N LYS A 87 2.24 7.77 -16.32
CA LYS A 87 1.32 8.84 -16.70
C LYS A 87 2.04 10.02 -17.36
N LYS A 88 3.16 10.45 -16.79
CA LYS A 88 3.99 11.54 -17.34
C LYS A 88 4.59 11.17 -18.71
N SER A 89 4.87 9.90 -18.91
CA SER A 89 5.41 9.34 -20.16
C SER A 89 4.35 9.13 -21.25
N GLY A 90 3.08 9.39 -20.96
CA GLY A 90 1.97 9.19 -21.93
C GLY A 90 1.66 7.74 -22.23
N LEU A 91 2.16 6.78 -21.43
CA LEU A 91 1.87 5.37 -21.60
C LEU A 91 0.39 5.06 -21.36
N GLN A 92 -0.20 4.25 -22.24
CA GLN A 92 -1.60 3.86 -22.12
C GLN A 92 -1.79 2.76 -21.05
N ILE A 93 -3.01 2.65 -20.54
CA ILE A 93 -3.40 1.56 -19.66
C ILE A 93 -3.27 0.23 -20.42
N GLY A 94 -2.57 -0.75 -19.82
CA GLY A 94 -2.31 -2.06 -20.42
C GLY A 94 -1.02 -2.14 -21.25
N GLU A 95 -0.38 -1.03 -21.58
CA GLU A 95 0.90 -1.02 -22.28
C GLU A 95 2.01 -1.54 -21.35
N LEU A 96 2.63 -2.67 -21.73
CA LEU A 96 3.69 -3.31 -20.94
C LEU A 96 5.02 -2.61 -21.16
N VAL A 97 5.79 -2.45 -20.07
CA VAL A 97 7.16 -1.91 -20.08
C VAL A 97 8.05 -2.69 -19.14
N ASP A 98 9.35 -2.65 -19.36
CA ASP A 98 10.34 -3.10 -18.38
C ASP A 98 10.69 -1.95 -17.44
N LEU A 99 10.74 -2.25 -16.13
CA LEU A 99 11.15 -1.30 -15.09
C LEU A 99 12.61 -1.55 -14.72
N TYR A 100 13.39 -0.51 -14.79
CA TYR A 100 14.74 -0.45 -14.25
C TYR A 100 14.77 0.48 -13.04
N TYR A 101 15.56 0.13 -12.03
CA TYR A 101 15.71 0.97 -10.86
C TYR A 101 17.14 0.97 -10.33
N THR A 102 17.48 2.05 -9.64
CA THR A 102 18.74 2.17 -8.88
C THR A 102 18.45 2.90 -7.59
N THR A 103 18.88 2.33 -6.49
CA THR A 103 18.83 2.93 -5.15
C THR A 103 20.02 2.46 -4.32
N THR A 104 20.43 3.25 -3.34
CA THR A 104 21.45 2.89 -2.36
C THR A 104 20.86 2.27 -1.10
N ASP A 105 19.53 2.24 -0.97
CA ASP A 105 18.82 1.67 0.17
C ASP A 105 18.46 0.21 -0.12
N GLU A 106 19.03 -0.72 0.68
CA GLU A 106 18.86 -2.16 0.49
C GLU A 106 17.39 -2.61 0.67
N GLU A 107 16.68 -2.03 1.64
CA GLU A 107 15.27 -2.36 1.89
C GLU A 107 14.40 -1.95 0.70
N LEU A 108 14.62 -0.75 0.15
CA LEU A 108 13.89 -0.26 -1.00
C LEU A 108 14.22 -1.07 -2.26
N ALA A 109 15.47 -1.53 -2.40
CA ALA A 109 15.88 -2.42 -3.49
C ALA A 109 15.16 -3.78 -3.40
N ASP A 110 15.08 -4.38 -2.20
CA ASP A 110 14.35 -5.63 -1.97
C ASP A 110 12.86 -5.47 -2.29
N ILE A 111 12.25 -4.39 -1.83
CA ILE A 111 10.84 -4.07 -2.10
C ILE A 111 10.59 -3.92 -3.61
N ALA A 112 11.44 -3.20 -4.32
CA ALA A 112 11.31 -3.02 -5.77
C ALA A 112 11.39 -4.36 -6.52
N ALA A 113 12.29 -5.24 -6.10
CA ALA A 113 12.48 -6.55 -6.72
C ALA A 113 11.35 -7.55 -6.44
N THR A 114 10.78 -7.53 -5.21
CA THR A 114 9.94 -8.63 -4.70
C THR A 114 8.49 -8.26 -4.45
N MET A 115 8.20 -7.02 -4.07
CA MET A 115 6.87 -6.61 -3.58
C MET A 115 6.06 -5.77 -4.58
N LEU A 116 6.67 -5.31 -5.67
CA LEU A 116 5.96 -4.52 -6.68
C LEU A 116 4.90 -5.37 -7.39
N ASP A 117 3.64 -4.93 -7.38
CA ASP A 117 2.57 -5.60 -8.14
C ASP A 117 2.71 -5.28 -9.65
N ARG A 118 3.34 -6.21 -10.36
CA ARG A 118 3.60 -6.08 -11.81
C ARG A 118 2.33 -6.01 -12.64
N LYS A 119 1.27 -6.70 -12.22
CA LYS A 119 -0.01 -6.68 -12.95
C LYS A 119 -0.68 -5.33 -12.84
N LYS A 120 -0.74 -4.79 -11.64
CA LYS A 120 -1.32 -3.48 -11.35
C LYS A 120 -0.52 -2.34 -11.99
N THR A 121 0.80 -2.50 -12.08
CA THR A 121 1.70 -1.49 -12.65
C THR A 121 2.00 -1.70 -14.14
N PHE A 122 1.48 -2.77 -14.75
CA PHE A 122 1.78 -3.17 -16.14
C PHE A 122 3.26 -3.27 -16.44
N ILE A 123 4.01 -3.84 -15.49
CA ILE A 123 5.44 -4.09 -15.60
C ILE A 123 5.67 -5.54 -16.03
N ASN A 124 6.41 -5.74 -17.12
CA ASN A 124 6.82 -7.05 -17.60
C ASN A 124 7.95 -7.63 -16.74
N GLN A 125 9.03 -6.89 -16.60
CA GLN A 125 10.19 -7.28 -15.78
C GLN A 125 10.67 -6.12 -14.93
N VAL A 126 11.26 -6.47 -13.77
CA VAL A 126 11.94 -5.51 -12.88
C VAL A 126 13.42 -5.88 -12.85
N LYS A 127 14.29 -4.92 -13.13
CA LYS A 127 15.74 -5.12 -13.17
C LYS A 127 16.47 -3.99 -12.46
N THR A 128 17.57 -4.32 -11.81
CA THR A 128 18.55 -3.32 -11.38
C THR A 128 19.45 -2.96 -12.55
N SER A 129 19.70 -1.68 -12.81
CA SER A 129 20.74 -1.29 -13.76
C SER A 129 21.23 0.13 -13.49
N LEU A 130 22.54 0.32 -13.71
CA LEU A 130 23.21 1.62 -13.64
C LEU A 130 23.44 2.25 -15.03
N GLU A 131 23.23 1.50 -16.12
CA GLU A 131 23.65 1.89 -17.48
C GLU A 131 22.59 1.53 -18.55
N VAL A 132 21.30 1.74 -18.26
CA VAL A 132 20.25 1.55 -19.25
C VAL A 132 19.81 2.90 -19.78
N GLU A 133 19.82 3.07 -21.08
CA GLU A 133 19.07 4.15 -21.75
C GLU A 133 17.59 3.80 -21.70
N ALA A 134 16.89 4.30 -20.68
CA ALA A 134 15.46 4.14 -20.57
C ALA A 134 14.75 5.13 -21.50
N ASP A 135 13.59 4.73 -22.07
CA ASP A 135 12.76 5.65 -22.88
C ASP A 135 12.21 6.78 -22.01
N PHE A 136 11.95 6.49 -20.76
CA PHE A 136 11.43 7.44 -19.77
C PHE A 136 12.10 7.20 -18.41
N GLU A 137 12.49 8.28 -17.74
CA GLU A 137 13.14 8.19 -16.44
C GLU A 137 12.65 9.26 -15.47
N ALA A 138 12.79 8.99 -14.18
CA ALA A 138 12.56 9.93 -13.11
C ALA A 138 13.38 9.61 -11.86
N GLN A 139 13.79 10.68 -11.17
CA GLN A 139 14.23 10.58 -9.78
C GLN A 139 13.00 10.67 -8.89
N ALA A 140 12.85 9.71 -8.00
CA ALA A 140 11.76 9.66 -7.03
C ALA A 140 12.29 9.54 -5.62
N THR A 141 11.42 9.76 -4.65
CA THR A 141 11.73 9.59 -3.23
C THR A 141 10.61 8.80 -2.58
N VAL A 142 10.94 7.70 -1.94
CA VAL A 142 10.02 6.84 -1.20
C VAL A 142 10.41 6.89 0.27
N ASP A 143 9.58 7.51 1.10
CA ASP A 143 9.83 7.74 2.53
C ASP A 143 11.21 8.38 2.85
N GLY A 144 11.59 9.38 2.06
CA GLY A 144 12.89 10.05 2.20
C GLY A 144 14.08 9.32 1.55
N LYS A 145 13.88 8.10 1.05
CA LYS A 145 14.89 7.27 0.40
C LYS A 145 14.90 7.54 -1.11
N PRO A 146 16.02 7.94 -1.72
CA PRO A 146 16.07 8.23 -3.13
C PRO A 146 16.08 6.95 -3.97
N ILE A 147 15.39 6.99 -5.10
CA ILE A 147 15.39 5.93 -6.11
C ILE A 147 15.29 6.55 -7.50
N TRP A 148 16.12 6.05 -8.41
CA TRP A 148 15.95 6.31 -9.84
C TRP A 148 15.08 5.21 -10.45
N LEU A 149 14.15 5.61 -11.31
CA LEU A 149 13.24 4.72 -12.04
C LEU A 149 13.37 5.00 -13.54
N GLY A 150 13.53 3.94 -14.33
CA GLY A 150 13.56 3.99 -15.77
C GLY A 150 12.55 3.02 -16.37
N LEU A 151 11.77 3.44 -17.36
CA LEU A 151 10.85 2.61 -18.12
C LEU A 151 11.35 2.44 -19.55
N LEU A 152 11.40 1.19 -19.99
CA LEU A 152 11.76 0.81 -21.35
C LEU A 152 10.56 0.14 -22.02
N LYS A 153 10.16 0.64 -23.19
CA LYS A 153 9.10 0.00 -24.00
C LYS A 153 9.58 -1.36 -24.51
N ILE A 154 8.62 -2.28 -24.59
CA ILE A 154 8.87 -3.62 -25.11
C ILE A 154 8.44 -3.67 -26.57
#